data_4b3aaab9ab22c416eabed6e68fd7b095
#
_entry.id   4b3aaab9ab22c416eabed6e68fd7b095
#
_cell.length_a   1.000
_cell.length_b   1.000
_cell.length_c   1.000
_cell.angle_alpha   90.00
_cell.angle_beta   90.00
_cell.angle_gamma   90.00
#
_symmetry.space_group_name_H-M   'P 1'
#
loop_
_entity.id
_entity.type
_entity.pdbx_description
1 polymer ?
#
loop_
_entity_poly.entity_id
_entity_poly.type
_entity_poly.pdbx_seq_one_letter_code
_entity_poly.pdbx_strand_id
1 'polypeptide(L)'
;MRALVSFRPTMLDSIEKLLILQDRDRKIHRVQQELAQIAPEREALRSRTISTQTQLDAAKTRVKQIESERKQRDLEVEAKKSQIERYANQQLQTRKNEEYKALAHEIEMAKAAIFKIEDQEIVLMEQAEAVAKEVVRATGEANEAKKLADSLIAELGQREENFKKELATLQQGRAELASAVDESTRNRYERLLKSKGDNAVVGIQHGVCGGCHMKLQQQLIVTAQSQKEIVTCSSCGRILYYTPGMDLTGGD
;
A
#
# COMPACT_ATOMS: atom_id res chain seq x y z
N MET A 1 -45.38 46.30 33.55
CA MET A 1 -44.10 46.50 32.78
C MET A 1 -43.23 45.26 33.04
N ARG A 2 -43.22 44.33 32.10
CA ARG A 2 -42.32 43.16 32.16
C ARG A 2 -41.04 43.55 31.37
N ALA A 3 -39.93 43.61 32.09
CA ALA A 3 -38.64 43.87 31.50
C ALA A 3 -38.30 42.73 30.53
N LEU A 4 -38.17 43.06 29.26
CA LEU A 4 -37.57 42.18 28.25
C LEU A 4 -36.10 41.98 28.62
N VAL A 5 -35.78 40.84 29.22
CA VAL A 5 -34.39 40.42 29.39
C VAL A 5 -33.85 40.16 27.98
N SER A 6 -33.09 41.07 27.47
CA SER A 6 -32.31 40.95 26.26
C SER A 6 -31.35 39.77 26.47
N PHE A 7 -31.63 38.63 25.87
CA PHE A 7 -30.73 37.50 25.82
C PHE A 7 -29.56 37.90 24.87
N ARG A 8 -28.51 38.50 25.44
CA ARG A 8 -27.25 38.66 24.74
C ARG A 8 -26.64 37.24 24.63
N PRO A 9 -26.35 36.75 23.42
CA PRO A 9 -25.63 35.49 23.29
C PRO A 9 -24.32 35.65 24.08
N THR A 10 -24.13 34.81 25.08
CA THR A 10 -22.90 34.80 25.86
C THR A 10 -21.77 34.31 24.92
N MET A 11 -20.56 34.82 25.09
CA MET A 11 -19.39 34.42 24.30
C MET A 11 -19.14 32.91 24.40
N LEU A 12 -19.64 32.25 25.41
CA LEU A 12 -19.69 30.80 25.57
C LEU A 12 -20.42 30.12 24.40
N ASP A 13 -21.55 30.67 23.94
CA ASP A 13 -22.32 30.13 22.81
C ASP A 13 -21.49 30.13 21.50
N SER A 14 -20.72 31.18 21.24
CA SER A 14 -19.84 31.26 20.06
C SER A 14 -18.69 30.23 20.13
N ILE A 15 -18.12 30.01 21.32
CA ILE A 15 -17.06 29.00 21.51
C ILE A 15 -17.63 27.58 21.41
N GLU A 16 -18.80 27.33 21.96
CA GLU A 16 -19.47 26.03 21.83
C GLU A 16 -19.75 25.70 20.35
N LYS A 17 -20.27 26.65 19.59
CA LYS A 17 -20.48 26.51 18.14
C LYS A 17 -19.19 26.22 17.39
N LEU A 18 -18.09 26.91 17.76
CA LEU A 18 -16.78 26.66 17.18
C LEU A 18 -16.23 25.27 17.53
N LEU A 19 -16.44 24.79 18.75
CA LEU A 19 -16.00 23.45 19.15
C LEU A 19 -16.79 22.35 18.41
N ILE A 20 -18.10 22.54 18.23
CA ILE A 20 -18.94 21.65 17.43
C ILE A 20 -18.49 21.65 15.96
N LEU A 21 -18.19 22.85 15.41
CA LEU A 21 -17.67 22.98 14.06
C LEU A 21 -16.30 22.30 13.90
N GLN A 22 -15.41 22.47 14.87
CA GLN A 22 -14.09 21.82 14.90
C GLN A 22 -14.19 20.30 15.00
N ASP A 23 -15.10 19.75 15.81
CA ASP A 23 -15.34 18.32 15.86
C ASP A 23 -15.83 17.78 14.49
N ARG A 24 -16.68 18.55 13.81
CA ARG A 24 -17.12 18.23 12.44
C ARG A 24 -15.96 18.25 11.47
N ASP A 25 -15.11 19.26 11.52
CA ASP A 25 -13.93 19.37 10.65
C ASP A 25 -12.91 18.26 10.89
N ARG A 26 -12.71 17.85 12.15
CA ARG A 26 -11.90 16.66 12.50
C ARG A 26 -12.45 15.37 11.88
N LYS A 27 -13.75 15.17 11.93
CA LYS A 27 -14.41 14.01 11.31
C LYS A 27 -14.24 14.04 9.79
N ILE A 28 -14.42 15.19 9.15
CA ILE A 28 -14.19 15.39 7.71
C ILE A 28 -12.74 15.04 7.37
N HIS A 29 -11.77 15.58 8.10
CA HIS A 29 -10.35 15.32 7.85
C HIS A 29 -10.01 13.84 8.01
N ARG A 30 -10.51 13.18 9.03
CA ARG A 30 -10.33 11.74 9.24
C ARG A 30 -10.88 10.93 8.06
N VAL A 31 -12.11 11.20 7.63
CA VAL A 31 -12.71 10.49 6.49
C VAL A 31 -11.93 10.75 5.19
N GLN A 32 -11.42 11.96 4.99
CA GLN A 32 -10.56 12.28 3.85
C GLN A 32 -9.23 11.51 3.89
N GLN A 33 -8.62 11.36 5.06
CA GLN A 33 -7.41 10.55 5.23
C GLN A 33 -7.67 9.07 4.93
N GLU A 34 -8.78 8.52 5.43
CA GLU A 34 -9.19 7.15 5.13
C GLU A 34 -9.42 6.93 3.63
N LEU A 35 -10.09 7.87 2.95
CA LEU A 35 -10.26 7.84 1.50
C LEU A 35 -8.93 7.89 0.74
N ALA A 36 -7.99 8.70 1.21
CA ALA A 36 -6.67 8.81 0.59
C ALA A 36 -5.83 7.53 0.72
N GLN A 37 -6.07 6.70 1.75
CA GLN A 37 -5.37 5.43 1.94
C GLN A 37 -5.88 4.31 1.00
N ILE A 38 -7.11 4.39 0.50
CA ILE A 38 -7.71 3.33 -0.33
C ILE A 38 -6.93 3.12 -1.64
N ALA A 39 -6.48 4.18 -2.29
CA ALA A 39 -5.75 4.07 -3.55
C ALA A 39 -4.38 3.36 -3.39
N PRO A 40 -3.51 3.72 -2.42
CA PRO A 40 -2.27 2.99 -2.17
C PRO A 40 -2.51 1.55 -1.71
N GLU A 41 -3.56 1.27 -0.90
CA GLU A 41 -3.91 -0.10 -0.51
C GLU A 41 -4.28 -0.97 -1.73
N ARG A 42 -5.10 -0.45 -2.64
CA ARG A 42 -5.42 -1.13 -3.92
C ARG A 42 -4.18 -1.39 -4.76
N GLU A 43 -3.28 -0.42 -4.85
CA GLU A 43 -2.06 -0.56 -5.65
C GLU A 43 -1.12 -1.61 -5.06
N ALA A 44 -0.99 -1.67 -3.74
CA ALA A 44 -0.20 -2.70 -3.07
C ALA A 44 -0.73 -4.13 -3.36
N LEU A 45 -2.07 -4.32 -3.34
CA LEU A 45 -2.70 -5.59 -3.69
C LEU A 45 -2.45 -5.98 -5.15
N ARG A 46 -2.57 -5.02 -6.08
CA ARG A 46 -2.28 -5.24 -7.50
C ARG A 46 -0.82 -5.60 -7.74
N SER A 47 0.10 -4.87 -7.13
CA SER A 47 1.54 -5.12 -7.23
C SER A 47 1.91 -6.52 -6.75
N ARG A 48 1.30 -6.99 -5.65
CA ARG A 48 1.48 -8.35 -5.15
C ARG A 48 0.98 -9.39 -6.15
N THR A 49 -0.19 -9.19 -6.73
CA THR A 49 -0.75 -10.08 -7.75
C THR A 49 0.13 -10.14 -9.00
N ILE A 50 0.63 -8.99 -9.47
CA ILE A 50 1.56 -8.91 -10.60
C ILE A 50 2.86 -9.65 -10.27
N SER A 51 3.41 -9.49 -9.09
CA SER A 51 4.64 -10.16 -8.66
C SER A 51 4.50 -11.69 -8.69
N THR A 52 3.42 -12.23 -8.12
CA THR A 52 3.18 -13.69 -8.12
C THR A 52 2.92 -14.22 -9.51
N GLN A 53 2.20 -13.46 -10.37
CA GLN A 53 2.00 -13.82 -11.78
C GLN A 53 3.32 -13.84 -12.56
N THR A 54 4.20 -12.86 -12.33
CA THR A 54 5.52 -12.81 -12.98
C THR A 54 6.39 -14.01 -12.59
N GLN A 55 6.34 -14.44 -11.32
CA GLN A 55 7.05 -15.63 -10.86
C GLN A 55 6.53 -16.90 -11.55
N LEU A 56 5.21 -17.04 -11.68
CA LEU A 56 4.59 -18.15 -12.39
C LEU A 56 5.02 -18.18 -13.88
N ASP A 57 5.00 -17.03 -14.54
CA ASP A 57 5.36 -16.93 -15.95
C ASP A 57 6.86 -17.20 -16.17
N ALA A 58 7.72 -16.78 -15.23
CA ALA A 58 9.14 -17.12 -15.24
C ALA A 58 9.36 -18.64 -15.09
N ALA A 59 8.67 -19.29 -14.17
CA ALA A 59 8.74 -20.74 -13.98
C ALA A 59 8.26 -21.49 -15.25
N LYS A 60 7.14 -21.08 -15.84
CA LYS A 60 6.65 -21.65 -17.11
C LYS A 60 7.63 -21.48 -18.28
N THR A 61 8.28 -20.32 -18.33
CA THR A 61 9.29 -20.05 -19.37
C THR A 61 10.48 -20.98 -19.20
N ARG A 62 10.91 -21.22 -17.95
CA ARG A 62 12.00 -22.15 -17.64
C ARG A 62 11.68 -23.59 -18.04
N VAL A 63 10.45 -24.07 -17.85
CA VAL A 63 10.01 -25.38 -18.35
C VAL A 63 10.21 -25.47 -19.84
N LYS A 64 9.74 -24.49 -20.62
CA LYS A 64 9.88 -24.46 -22.08
C LYS A 64 11.33 -24.45 -22.53
N GLN A 65 12.22 -23.76 -21.81
CA GLN A 65 13.66 -23.76 -22.10
C GLN A 65 14.25 -25.15 -21.91
N ILE A 66 14.00 -25.80 -20.79
CA ILE A 66 14.49 -27.15 -20.51
C ILE A 66 13.96 -28.16 -21.54
N GLU A 67 12.68 -28.07 -21.90
CA GLU A 67 12.09 -28.94 -22.95
C GLU A 67 12.77 -28.71 -24.31
N SER A 68 13.10 -27.48 -24.66
CA SER A 68 13.82 -27.15 -25.89
C SER A 68 15.27 -27.71 -25.88
N GLU A 69 15.95 -27.56 -24.74
CA GLU A 69 17.31 -28.11 -24.56
C GLU A 69 17.31 -29.64 -24.64
N ARG A 70 16.38 -30.32 -24.01
CA ARG A 70 16.22 -31.77 -24.11
C ARG A 70 16.03 -32.21 -25.55
N LYS A 71 15.10 -31.56 -26.28
CA LYS A 71 14.85 -31.88 -27.68
C LYS A 71 16.10 -31.70 -28.55
N GLN A 72 16.94 -30.72 -28.22
CA GLN A 72 18.21 -30.52 -28.92
C GLN A 72 19.17 -31.68 -28.63
N ARG A 73 19.27 -32.17 -27.40
CA ARG A 73 20.09 -33.32 -27.04
C ARG A 73 19.61 -34.61 -27.70
N ASP A 74 18.29 -34.84 -27.74
CA ASP A 74 17.70 -35.97 -28.48
C ASP A 74 18.14 -35.97 -29.94
N LEU A 75 18.10 -34.78 -30.62
CA LEU A 75 18.55 -34.66 -32.01
C LEU A 75 20.07 -34.91 -32.19
N GLU A 76 20.88 -34.48 -31.20
CA GLU A 76 22.32 -34.75 -31.19
C GLU A 76 22.60 -36.28 -31.08
N VAL A 77 21.85 -36.97 -30.21
CA VAL A 77 21.95 -38.45 -30.06
C VAL A 77 21.55 -39.16 -31.36
N GLU A 78 20.43 -38.75 -32.00
CA GLU A 78 20.00 -39.32 -33.27
C GLU A 78 21.05 -39.11 -34.39
N ALA A 79 21.64 -37.92 -34.47
CA ALA A 79 22.70 -37.62 -35.42
C ALA A 79 23.93 -38.53 -35.21
N LYS A 80 24.33 -38.76 -33.95
CA LYS A 80 25.43 -39.67 -33.60
C LYS A 80 25.09 -41.13 -33.89
N LYS A 81 23.88 -41.59 -33.64
CA LYS A 81 23.40 -42.92 -34.01
C LYS A 81 23.46 -43.12 -35.52
N SER A 82 23.00 -42.16 -36.31
CA SER A 82 23.10 -42.20 -37.79
C SER A 82 24.55 -42.19 -38.29
N GLN A 83 25.46 -41.50 -37.58
CA GLN A 83 26.88 -41.51 -37.86
C GLN A 83 27.51 -42.89 -37.64
N ILE A 84 27.17 -43.52 -36.53
CA ILE A 84 27.60 -44.89 -36.16
C ILE A 84 27.13 -45.88 -37.23
N GLU A 85 25.87 -45.81 -37.63
CA GLU A 85 25.33 -46.68 -38.68
C GLU A 85 26.08 -46.54 -40.03
N ARG A 86 26.37 -45.28 -40.44
CA ARG A 86 27.17 -45.04 -41.64
C ARG A 86 28.57 -45.65 -41.53
N TYR A 87 29.25 -45.43 -40.41
CA TYR A 87 30.61 -46.00 -40.19
C TYR A 87 30.60 -47.50 -40.11
N ALA A 88 29.59 -48.13 -39.49
CA ALA A 88 29.43 -49.58 -39.48
C ALA A 88 29.23 -50.15 -40.89
N ASN A 89 28.40 -49.52 -41.70
CA ASN A 89 28.21 -49.93 -43.11
C ASN A 89 29.49 -49.75 -43.95
N GLN A 90 30.27 -48.69 -43.77
CA GLN A 90 31.57 -48.51 -44.41
C GLN A 90 32.58 -49.54 -43.93
N GLN A 91 32.59 -49.90 -42.64
CA GLN A 91 33.43 -50.92 -42.04
C GLN A 91 33.20 -52.30 -42.67
N LEU A 92 31.95 -52.64 -42.98
CA LEU A 92 31.60 -53.88 -43.67
C LEU A 92 32.07 -53.92 -45.12
N GLN A 93 32.28 -52.77 -45.78
CA GLN A 93 32.70 -52.68 -47.21
C GLN A 93 34.21 -52.60 -47.42
N THR A 94 34.97 -52.18 -46.38
CA THR A 94 36.38 -51.97 -46.47
C THR A 94 37.14 -53.30 -46.43
N ARG A 95 38.25 -53.40 -47.31
CA ARG A 95 39.16 -54.56 -47.32
C ARG A 95 40.52 -54.25 -46.69
N LYS A 96 40.76 -53.01 -46.22
CA LYS A 96 42.01 -52.56 -45.63
C LYS A 96 41.90 -52.59 -44.10
N ASN A 97 42.81 -53.30 -43.46
CA ASN A 97 42.79 -53.48 -42.00
C ASN A 97 42.95 -52.14 -41.21
N GLU A 98 43.70 -51.18 -41.78
CA GLU A 98 43.92 -49.85 -41.18
C GLU A 98 42.62 -49.00 -41.18
N GLU A 99 41.91 -48.99 -42.32
CA GLU A 99 40.60 -48.31 -42.43
C GLU A 99 39.56 -48.95 -41.53
N TYR A 100 39.55 -50.31 -41.44
CA TYR A 100 38.65 -50.98 -40.49
C TYR A 100 38.85 -50.56 -39.04
N LYS A 101 40.14 -50.51 -38.58
CA LYS A 101 40.49 -50.08 -37.23
C LYS A 101 40.16 -48.60 -36.99
N ALA A 102 40.37 -47.72 -37.95
CA ALA A 102 40.02 -46.33 -37.85
C ALA A 102 38.51 -46.11 -37.69
N LEU A 103 37.71 -46.81 -38.52
CA LEU A 103 36.25 -46.76 -38.42
C LEU A 103 35.74 -47.35 -37.09
N ALA A 104 36.35 -48.42 -36.59
CA ALA A 104 36.03 -48.96 -35.27
C ALA A 104 36.30 -47.93 -34.14
N HIS A 105 37.42 -47.22 -34.21
CA HIS A 105 37.75 -46.17 -33.28
C HIS A 105 36.71 -45.01 -33.32
N GLU A 106 36.34 -44.53 -34.52
CA GLU A 106 35.32 -43.50 -34.70
C GLU A 106 33.93 -43.91 -34.13
N ILE A 107 33.56 -45.20 -34.34
CA ILE A 107 32.33 -45.74 -33.74
C ILE A 107 32.39 -45.69 -32.20
N GLU A 108 33.49 -46.11 -31.57
CA GLU A 108 33.65 -46.05 -30.12
C GLU A 108 33.67 -44.59 -29.62
N MET A 109 34.28 -43.67 -30.29
CA MET A 109 34.25 -42.25 -29.96
C MET A 109 32.82 -41.69 -30.04
N ALA A 110 32.05 -42.06 -31.06
CA ALA A 110 30.66 -41.65 -31.21
C ALA A 110 29.75 -42.23 -30.11
N LYS A 111 29.95 -43.52 -29.72
CA LYS A 111 29.25 -44.12 -28.58
C LYS A 111 29.56 -43.41 -27.25
N ALA A 112 30.84 -43.12 -27.00
CA ALA A 112 31.25 -42.36 -25.81
C ALA A 112 30.66 -40.94 -25.80
N ALA A 113 30.48 -40.30 -26.96
CA ALA A 113 29.80 -39.04 -27.07
C ALA A 113 28.29 -39.14 -26.74
N ILE A 114 27.62 -40.19 -27.24
CA ILE A 114 26.20 -40.46 -26.88
C ILE A 114 26.05 -40.60 -25.37
N PHE A 115 26.88 -41.41 -24.74
CA PHE A 115 26.81 -41.61 -23.28
C PHE A 115 26.90 -40.29 -22.50
N LYS A 116 27.79 -39.39 -22.92
CA LYS A 116 27.92 -38.05 -22.32
C LYS A 116 26.67 -37.18 -22.52
N ILE A 117 26.02 -37.30 -23.69
CA ILE A 117 24.77 -36.54 -23.97
C ILE A 117 23.61 -37.10 -23.12
N GLU A 118 23.52 -38.44 -23.03
CA GLU A 118 22.52 -39.11 -22.18
C GLU A 118 22.66 -38.73 -20.68
N ASP A 119 23.90 -38.62 -20.19
CA ASP A 119 24.14 -38.08 -18.82
C ASP A 119 23.64 -36.63 -18.69
N GLN A 120 23.82 -35.77 -19.69
CA GLN A 120 23.27 -34.42 -19.67
C GLN A 120 21.74 -34.40 -19.73
N GLU A 121 21.12 -35.31 -20.47
CA GLU A 121 19.65 -35.47 -20.51
C GLU A 121 19.09 -35.85 -19.15
N ILE A 122 19.76 -36.73 -18.41
CA ILE A 122 19.34 -37.08 -17.05
C ILE A 122 19.31 -35.84 -16.15
N VAL A 123 20.36 -34.99 -16.21
CA VAL A 123 20.41 -33.75 -15.45
C VAL A 123 19.27 -32.79 -15.86
N LEU A 124 18.98 -32.68 -17.16
CA LEU A 124 17.85 -31.88 -17.64
C LEU A 124 16.49 -32.44 -17.19
N MET A 125 16.35 -33.76 -17.10
CA MET A 125 15.13 -34.39 -16.56
C MET A 125 14.92 -34.05 -15.08
N GLU A 126 15.97 -34.13 -14.26
CA GLU A 126 15.91 -33.75 -12.85
C GLU A 126 15.54 -32.28 -12.69
N GLN A 127 16.14 -31.39 -13.52
CA GLN A 127 15.76 -29.97 -13.53
C GLN A 127 14.31 -29.76 -13.96
N ALA A 128 13.83 -30.49 -14.96
CA ALA A 128 12.44 -30.42 -15.41
C ALA A 128 11.46 -30.80 -14.30
N GLU A 129 11.75 -31.86 -13.54
CA GLU A 129 10.92 -32.27 -12.40
C GLU A 129 10.91 -31.21 -11.28
N ALA A 130 12.07 -30.61 -10.96
CA ALA A 130 12.17 -29.58 -9.96
C ALA A 130 11.36 -28.32 -10.35
N VAL A 131 11.51 -27.90 -11.63
CA VAL A 131 10.78 -26.72 -12.13
C VAL A 131 9.27 -27.03 -12.30
N ALA A 132 8.88 -28.24 -12.63
CA ALA A 132 7.46 -28.65 -12.64
C ALA A 132 6.81 -28.50 -11.25
N LYS A 133 7.49 -28.91 -10.19
CA LYS A 133 7.03 -28.70 -8.81
C LYS A 133 6.94 -27.19 -8.48
N GLU A 134 7.90 -26.40 -8.95
CA GLU A 134 7.87 -24.94 -8.78
C GLU A 134 6.68 -24.30 -9.50
N VAL A 135 6.34 -24.73 -10.73
CA VAL A 135 5.16 -24.28 -11.46
C VAL A 135 3.87 -24.58 -10.71
N VAL A 136 3.75 -25.78 -10.14
CA VAL A 136 2.56 -26.14 -9.35
C VAL A 136 2.42 -25.22 -8.14
N ARG A 137 3.50 -25.00 -7.39
CA ARG A 137 3.53 -24.10 -6.23
C ARG A 137 3.19 -22.66 -6.64
N ALA A 138 3.89 -22.12 -7.64
CA ALA A 138 3.68 -20.75 -8.12
C ALA A 138 2.26 -20.54 -8.67
N THR A 139 1.65 -21.58 -9.28
CA THR A 139 0.26 -21.54 -9.74
C THR A 139 -0.71 -21.40 -8.55
N GLY A 140 -0.49 -22.16 -7.48
CA GLY A 140 -1.27 -22.05 -6.25
C GLY A 140 -1.15 -20.64 -5.65
N GLU A 141 0.07 -20.16 -5.45
CA GLU A 141 0.35 -18.84 -4.87
C GLU A 141 -0.25 -17.70 -5.71
N ALA A 142 -0.15 -17.75 -7.05
CA ALA A 142 -0.74 -16.75 -7.93
C ALA A 142 -2.28 -16.74 -7.88
N ASN A 143 -2.91 -17.93 -7.85
CA ASN A 143 -4.36 -18.04 -7.76
C ASN A 143 -4.90 -17.56 -6.40
N GLU A 144 -4.22 -17.91 -5.31
CA GLU A 144 -4.59 -17.43 -3.96
C GLU A 144 -4.40 -15.93 -3.83
N ALA A 145 -3.25 -15.39 -4.29
CA ALA A 145 -2.98 -13.95 -4.27
C ALA A 145 -4.02 -13.18 -5.07
N LYS A 146 -4.40 -13.69 -6.27
CA LYS A 146 -5.44 -13.08 -7.09
C LYS A 146 -6.79 -13.10 -6.40
N LYS A 147 -7.23 -14.26 -5.90
CA LYS A 147 -8.52 -14.40 -5.21
C LYS A 147 -8.63 -13.47 -3.99
N LEU A 148 -7.56 -13.41 -3.19
CA LEU A 148 -7.50 -12.52 -2.03
C LEU A 148 -7.53 -11.04 -2.45
N ALA A 149 -6.76 -10.66 -3.47
CA ALA A 149 -6.75 -9.30 -3.99
C ALA A 149 -8.12 -8.88 -4.53
N ASP A 150 -8.79 -9.73 -5.31
CA ASP A 150 -10.12 -9.45 -5.87
C ASP A 150 -11.15 -9.22 -4.74
N SER A 151 -11.13 -10.05 -3.68
CA SER A 151 -12.00 -9.88 -2.51
C SER A 151 -11.72 -8.57 -1.78
N LEU A 152 -10.46 -8.28 -1.44
CA LEU A 152 -10.09 -7.07 -0.72
C LEU A 152 -10.31 -5.79 -1.53
N ILE A 153 -10.10 -5.83 -2.85
CA ILE A 153 -10.38 -4.70 -3.73
C ILE A 153 -11.89 -4.41 -3.78
N ALA A 154 -12.73 -5.45 -3.76
CA ALA A 154 -14.18 -5.28 -3.69
C ALA A 154 -14.61 -4.66 -2.34
N GLU A 155 -14.04 -5.12 -1.21
CA GLU A 155 -14.28 -4.54 0.11
C GLU A 155 -13.82 -3.07 0.20
N LEU A 156 -12.63 -2.75 -0.33
CA LEU A 156 -12.15 -1.37 -0.45
C LEU A 156 -13.06 -0.51 -1.31
N GLY A 157 -13.68 -1.08 -2.35
CA GLY A 157 -14.70 -0.39 -3.16
C GLY A 157 -15.92 -0.01 -2.35
N GLN A 158 -16.43 -0.92 -1.55
CA GLN A 158 -17.57 -0.67 -0.66
C GLN A 158 -17.26 0.36 0.42
N ARG A 159 -16.05 0.25 1.03
CA ARG A 159 -15.56 1.20 2.04
C ARG A 159 -15.43 2.61 1.45
N GLU A 160 -14.91 2.73 0.23
CA GLU A 160 -14.81 4.01 -0.48
C GLU A 160 -16.17 4.68 -0.69
N GLU A 161 -17.17 3.92 -1.15
CA GLU A 161 -18.53 4.44 -1.34
C GLU A 161 -19.18 4.89 -0.02
N ASN A 162 -18.96 4.14 1.05
CA ASN A 162 -19.46 4.50 2.37
C ASN A 162 -18.81 5.80 2.88
N PHE A 163 -17.49 5.92 2.75
CA PHE A 163 -16.78 7.14 3.14
C PHE A 163 -17.17 8.35 2.28
N LYS A 164 -17.41 8.18 0.98
CA LYS A 164 -17.91 9.27 0.12
C LYS A 164 -19.28 9.77 0.59
N LYS A 165 -20.20 8.87 0.94
CA LYS A 165 -21.52 9.22 1.48
C LYS A 165 -21.41 9.92 2.83
N GLU A 166 -20.57 9.39 3.72
CA GLU A 166 -20.31 10.00 5.02
C GLU A 166 -19.71 11.40 4.87
N LEU A 167 -18.72 11.56 3.99
CA LEU A 167 -18.08 12.85 3.72
C LEU A 167 -19.10 13.88 3.21
N ALA A 168 -19.97 13.51 2.28
CA ALA A 168 -21.02 14.40 1.76
C ALA A 168 -21.97 14.87 2.89
N THR A 169 -22.41 13.94 3.76
CA THR A 169 -23.28 14.25 4.90
C THR A 169 -22.57 15.16 5.91
N LEU A 170 -21.30 14.89 6.20
CA LEU A 170 -20.49 15.70 7.09
C LEU A 170 -20.27 17.12 6.56
N GLN A 171 -20.01 17.25 5.26
CA GLN A 171 -19.80 18.56 4.60
C GLN A 171 -21.09 19.40 4.57
N GLN A 172 -22.24 18.78 4.29
CA GLN A 172 -23.53 19.44 4.37
C GLN A 172 -23.79 19.97 5.78
N GLY A 173 -23.68 19.13 6.80
CA GLY A 173 -23.87 19.55 8.19
C GLY A 173 -22.81 20.56 8.66
N ARG A 174 -21.61 20.54 8.10
CA ARG A 174 -20.59 21.59 8.34
C ARG A 174 -21.03 22.96 7.87
N ALA A 175 -21.64 23.04 6.69
CA ALA A 175 -22.12 24.31 6.14
C ALA A 175 -23.19 24.96 7.05
N GLU A 176 -24.10 24.15 7.58
CA GLU A 176 -25.12 24.59 8.54
C GLU A 176 -24.47 25.10 9.85
N LEU A 177 -23.54 24.34 10.43
CA LEU A 177 -22.81 24.74 11.62
C LEU A 177 -21.99 26.03 11.41
N ALA A 178 -21.34 26.16 10.27
CA ALA A 178 -20.55 27.35 9.92
C ALA A 178 -21.43 28.60 9.77
N SER A 179 -22.65 28.46 9.25
CA SER A 179 -23.60 29.59 9.15
C SER A 179 -24.10 30.09 10.48
N ALA A 180 -24.08 29.25 11.54
CA ALA A 180 -24.50 29.62 12.88
C ALA A 180 -23.42 30.41 13.68
N VAL A 181 -22.19 30.51 13.14
CA VAL A 181 -21.08 31.28 13.72
C VAL A 181 -20.99 32.63 13.01
N ASP A 182 -20.73 33.71 13.78
CA ASP A 182 -20.52 35.03 13.19
C ASP A 182 -19.36 35.05 12.18
N GLU A 183 -19.45 35.86 11.14
CA GLU A 183 -18.54 35.87 10.01
C GLU A 183 -17.08 36.15 10.41
N SER A 184 -16.87 37.09 11.32
CA SER A 184 -15.52 37.49 11.75
C SER A 184 -14.80 36.35 12.50
N THR A 185 -15.53 35.68 13.41
CA THR A 185 -15.06 34.53 14.18
C THR A 185 -14.83 33.33 13.28
N ARG A 186 -15.75 33.05 12.35
CA ARG A 186 -15.60 31.97 11.37
C ARG A 186 -14.38 32.17 10.48
N ASN A 187 -14.17 33.37 9.94
CA ASN A 187 -13.02 33.68 9.10
C ASN A 187 -11.69 33.51 9.84
N ARG A 188 -11.65 33.85 11.13
CA ARG A 188 -10.49 33.58 12.00
C ARG A 188 -10.27 32.08 12.20
N TYR A 189 -11.33 31.36 12.52
CA TYR A 189 -11.29 29.91 12.71
C TYR A 189 -10.79 29.20 11.44
N GLU A 190 -11.32 29.52 10.27
CA GLU A 190 -10.94 28.89 9.00
C GLU A 190 -9.47 29.16 8.61
N ARG A 191 -8.95 30.36 8.92
CA ARG A 191 -7.49 30.64 8.75
C ARG A 191 -6.64 29.77 9.68
N LEU A 192 -7.09 29.60 10.91
CA LEU A 192 -6.38 28.74 11.88
C LEU A 192 -6.46 27.27 11.49
N LEU A 193 -7.61 26.79 11.03
CA LEU A 193 -7.79 25.43 10.55
C LEU A 193 -6.82 25.12 9.41
N LYS A 194 -6.67 26.01 8.43
CA LYS A 194 -5.71 25.86 7.32
C LYS A 194 -4.25 25.85 7.78
N SER A 195 -3.89 26.66 8.78
CA SER A 195 -2.49 26.87 9.18
C SER A 195 -2.03 25.98 10.35
N LYS A 196 -2.95 25.50 11.19
CA LYS A 196 -2.66 24.75 12.41
C LYS A 196 -3.34 23.38 12.47
N GLY A 197 -4.07 23.00 11.41
CA GLY A 197 -4.82 21.76 11.33
C GLY A 197 -5.99 21.71 12.32
N ASP A 198 -6.38 20.53 12.70
CA ASP A 198 -7.62 20.19 13.42
C ASP A 198 -7.75 20.79 14.83
N ASN A 199 -6.78 21.55 15.30
CA ASN A 199 -6.73 22.15 16.64
C ASN A 199 -6.68 23.67 16.58
N ALA A 200 -7.68 24.31 15.96
CA ALA A 200 -7.81 25.76 15.87
C ALA A 200 -8.33 26.39 17.19
N VAL A 201 -9.25 25.70 17.88
CA VAL A 201 -9.81 26.06 19.19
C VAL A 201 -9.29 25.09 20.23
N VAL A 202 -8.63 25.58 21.27
CA VAL A 202 -7.93 24.74 22.26
C VAL A 202 -8.19 25.22 23.68
N GLY A 203 -8.27 24.27 24.62
CA GLY A 203 -8.42 24.58 26.02
C GLY A 203 -7.15 25.11 26.67
N ILE A 204 -7.32 25.75 27.83
CA ILE A 204 -6.21 26.17 28.71
C ILE A 204 -6.03 25.06 29.75
N GLN A 205 -4.83 24.52 29.89
CA GLN A 205 -4.47 23.49 30.88
C GLN A 205 -3.18 23.92 31.61
N HIS A 206 -3.16 23.87 32.92
CA HIS A 206 -1.97 24.24 33.73
C HIS A 206 -1.34 25.58 33.35
N GLY A 207 -2.18 26.57 33.00
CA GLY A 207 -1.70 27.89 32.61
C GLY A 207 -0.99 27.95 31.25
N VAL A 208 -1.06 26.88 30.41
CA VAL A 208 -0.49 26.82 29.08
C VAL A 208 -1.55 26.66 27.99
N CYS A 209 -1.19 27.03 26.77
CA CYS A 209 -2.03 26.82 25.60
C CYS A 209 -2.09 25.33 25.23
N GLY A 210 -3.26 24.70 25.19
CA GLY A 210 -3.43 23.30 24.82
C GLY A 210 -3.03 22.93 23.39
N GLY A 211 -2.59 23.92 22.59
CA GLY A 211 -2.17 23.68 21.20
C GLY A 211 -0.68 23.87 20.91
N CYS A 212 0.00 24.80 21.59
CA CYS A 212 1.44 25.01 21.44
C CYS A 212 2.23 24.85 22.73
N HIS A 213 1.55 24.59 23.85
CA HIS A 213 2.10 24.36 25.19
C HIS A 213 2.94 25.52 25.76
N MET A 214 2.84 26.69 25.18
CA MET A 214 3.49 27.90 25.68
C MET A 214 2.70 28.46 26.88
N LYS A 215 3.43 28.92 27.91
CA LYS A 215 2.88 29.58 29.10
C LYS A 215 2.08 30.81 28.68
N LEU A 216 0.87 30.93 29.17
CA LEU A 216 -0.02 32.06 28.89
C LEU A 216 0.20 33.16 29.93
N GLN A 217 0.06 34.41 29.49
CA GLN A 217 0.02 35.55 30.42
C GLN A 217 -1.21 35.45 31.31
N GLN A 218 -1.08 35.77 32.59
CA GLN A 218 -2.16 35.70 33.57
C GLN A 218 -3.40 36.50 33.13
N GLN A 219 -3.18 37.64 32.49
CA GLN A 219 -4.27 38.46 31.98
C GLN A 219 -5.10 37.73 30.91
N LEU A 220 -4.47 36.95 30.00
CA LEU A 220 -5.17 36.16 28.99
C LEU A 220 -6.03 35.04 29.65
N ILE A 221 -5.50 34.41 30.69
CA ILE A 221 -6.23 33.38 31.45
C ILE A 221 -7.49 33.99 32.11
N VAL A 222 -7.34 35.10 32.80
CA VAL A 222 -8.46 35.80 33.44
C VAL A 222 -9.50 36.27 32.42
N THR A 223 -9.06 36.78 31.27
CA THR A 223 -9.96 37.19 30.20
C THR A 223 -10.71 35.98 29.62
N ALA A 224 -10.03 34.84 29.39
CA ALA A 224 -10.66 33.61 28.93
C ALA A 224 -11.68 33.07 29.93
N GLN A 225 -11.37 33.16 31.23
CA GLN A 225 -12.32 32.79 32.33
C GLN A 225 -13.55 33.67 32.34
N SER A 226 -13.41 34.97 32.06
CA SER A 226 -14.53 35.90 32.06
C SER A 226 -15.54 35.64 30.93
N GLN A 227 -15.16 34.89 29.90
CA GLN A 227 -15.98 34.50 28.74
C GLN A 227 -16.70 35.69 28.06
N LYS A 228 -16.11 36.90 28.15
CA LYS A 228 -16.71 38.13 27.58
C LYS A 228 -16.26 38.39 26.16
N GLU A 229 -15.11 37.87 25.78
CA GLU A 229 -14.51 38.05 24.43
C GLU A 229 -13.72 36.82 24.02
N ILE A 230 -13.53 36.67 22.71
CA ILE A 230 -12.70 35.59 22.13
C ILE A 230 -11.23 35.90 22.36
N VAL A 231 -10.58 35.06 23.16
CA VAL A 231 -9.16 35.17 23.49
C VAL A 231 -8.33 34.31 22.56
N THR A 232 -7.15 34.80 22.16
CA THR A 232 -6.22 34.05 21.34
C THR A 232 -4.86 33.94 22.00
N CYS A 233 -4.19 32.81 21.77
CA CYS A 233 -2.83 32.59 22.24
C CYS A 233 -1.87 33.58 21.55
N SER A 234 -1.09 34.34 22.33
CA SER A 234 -0.10 35.29 21.81
C SER A 234 1.03 34.64 21.00
N SER A 235 1.34 33.37 21.27
CA SER A 235 2.43 32.64 20.61
C SER A 235 2.01 31.96 19.31
N CYS A 236 0.81 31.34 19.25
CA CYS A 236 0.41 30.54 18.08
C CYS A 236 -0.88 31.02 17.42
N GLY A 237 -1.59 31.98 18.00
CA GLY A 237 -2.82 32.60 17.47
C GLY A 237 -4.08 31.73 17.61
N ARG A 238 -4.00 30.51 18.16
CA ARG A 238 -5.19 29.65 18.36
C ARG A 238 -6.20 30.28 19.27
N ILE A 239 -7.47 30.02 19.04
CA ILE A 239 -8.56 30.47 19.91
C ILE A 239 -8.51 29.66 21.20
N LEU A 240 -8.50 30.38 22.32
CA LEU A 240 -8.47 29.78 23.66
C LEU A 240 -9.88 29.70 24.24
N TYR A 241 -10.16 28.59 24.91
CA TYR A 241 -11.37 28.48 25.70
C TYR A 241 -11.07 27.93 27.11
N TYR A 242 -11.97 28.23 28.02
CA TYR A 242 -11.94 27.74 29.39
C TYR A 242 -13.27 27.09 29.77
N THR A 243 -13.19 26.00 30.51
CA THR A 243 -14.35 25.39 31.21
C THR A 243 -14.03 25.23 32.68
N PRO A 244 -15.05 25.30 33.58
CA PRO A 244 -14.85 25.26 35.05
C PRO A 244 -14.08 24.02 35.57
N GLY A 245 -13.96 22.96 34.79
CA GLY A 245 -13.17 21.76 35.13
C GLY A 245 -11.72 21.78 34.72
N MET A 246 -11.22 22.84 34.03
CA MET A 246 -9.84 22.96 33.61
C MET A 246 -8.96 23.50 34.74
N ASP A 247 -7.84 22.79 34.99
CA ASP A 247 -6.85 23.27 35.94
C ASP A 247 -6.04 24.43 35.31
N LEU A 248 -6.07 25.56 35.97
CA LEU A 248 -5.37 26.80 35.59
C LEU A 248 -4.15 27.07 36.44
N THR A 249 -3.91 26.31 37.49
CA THR A 249 -2.73 26.45 38.34
C THR A 249 -1.54 25.99 37.52
N GLY A 250 -0.66 26.92 37.16
CA GLY A 250 0.60 26.59 36.53
C GLY A 250 1.44 25.74 37.45
N GLY A 251 1.84 24.56 37.02
CA GLY A 251 2.92 23.85 37.71
C GLY A 251 4.16 24.74 37.70
N ASP A 252 4.76 24.88 38.84
CA ASP A 252 6.02 25.60 39.09
C ASP A 252 7.18 24.98 38.28
#